data_3275120156f3c5b115c66f1951fda34a
#
_entry.id   3275120156f3c5b115c66f1951fda34a
#
_cell.length_a   1.000
_cell.length_b   1.000
_cell.length_c   1.000
_cell.angle_alpha   90.00
_cell.angle_beta   90.00
_cell.angle_gamma   90.00
#
_symmetry.space_group_name_H-M   'P 1'
#
loop_
_entity.id
_entity.type
_entity.pdbx_description
1 polymer ?
#
loop_
_entity_poly.entity_id
_entity_poly.type
_entity_poly.pdbx_seq_one_letter_code
_entity_poly.pdbx_strand_id
1 'polypeptide(L)'
;MQVIDRRINERRTSMCKTAFTGGLLIDGTGAAAVKNSLVLVDDGKIVYAGPARGIPEDEGYDIVDITGKTIMPGLVDAHLHFSGNLTENDNDWVLEDNIQKAVVAVQQAHECLESGLTTVGEISRFGIHIRNMVEAGVMKGPRIVATGLGFCATAGHGDSHGLSIEQNLAAHPWAECVDSPWDLRKAVRRRIRENPDAIKIWATGGGIWRWEAGMDAHYTMEEIQAVSDECKMRGIPLWSHCFGDASNSVKAGSDFIIHGWELNDETIDMMAENNIMLCPTISFLPAWFNTYPPAYKPELHDRFPGETVTEKELNRIYDNLKKAFSKGVLLTIGSDSFNSKITPYGDTAIGEIYEFVSKAGLSEMDTIVAATLNGAKALRMDDVTGSLEEGKSADLLVINGDPLENITAISVKNMDVIMKEGEFVRRK
;
A
#
# COMPACT_ATOMS: atom_id res chain seq x y z
N MET A 1 17.06 -11.84 -23.05
CA MET A 1 17.92 -11.40 -21.97
C MET A 1 19.03 -10.47 -22.46
N GLN A 2 19.99 -10.87 -23.28
CA GLN A 2 21.11 -9.99 -23.72
C GLN A 2 20.71 -8.69 -24.46
N VAL A 3 19.59 -8.63 -25.17
CA VAL A 3 19.10 -7.39 -25.85
C VAL A 3 18.45 -6.44 -24.87
N ILE A 4 17.85 -6.95 -23.77
CA ILE A 4 17.27 -6.15 -22.70
C ILE A 4 18.41 -5.55 -21.87
N ASP A 5 19.43 -6.31 -21.52
CA ASP A 5 20.63 -5.82 -20.78
C ASP A 5 21.36 -4.67 -21.51
N ARG A 6 21.44 -4.70 -22.84
CA ARG A 6 22.05 -3.60 -23.61
C ARG A 6 21.24 -2.30 -23.54
N ARG A 7 19.91 -2.38 -23.62
CA ARG A 7 19.04 -1.19 -23.54
C ARG A 7 18.98 -0.61 -22.13
N ILE A 8 19.10 -1.45 -21.09
CA ILE A 8 19.18 -1.01 -19.69
C ILE A 8 20.47 -0.24 -19.45
N ASN A 9 21.61 -0.72 -19.96
CA ASN A 9 22.90 -0.04 -19.83
C ASN A 9 22.99 1.25 -20.66
N GLU A 10 22.32 1.33 -21.83
CA GLU A 10 22.30 2.55 -22.65
C GLU A 10 21.36 3.64 -22.09
N ARG A 11 20.32 3.27 -21.29
CA ARG A 11 19.45 4.24 -20.59
C ARG A 11 20.04 4.78 -19.29
N ARG A 12 21.08 4.17 -18.73
CA ARG A 12 21.87 4.70 -17.62
C ARG A 12 22.87 5.79 -18.02
N THR A 13 22.74 6.37 -19.24
CA THR A 13 23.50 7.56 -19.62
C THR A 13 23.08 8.74 -18.75
N SER A 14 23.89 9.01 -17.72
CA SER A 14 23.88 10.13 -16.78
C SER A 14 22.47 10.61 -16.40
N MET A 15 21.91 10.06 -15.30
CA MET A 15 20.80 10.73 -14.64
C MET A 15 21.24 12.15 -14.32
N CYS A 16 20.39 13.14 -14.66
CA CYS A 16 20.72 14.53 -14.38
C CYS A 16 20.85 14.71 -12.88
N LYS A 17 21.98 15.28 -12.45
CA LYS A 17 22.11 15.77 -11.08
C LYS A 17 21.08 16.87 -10.87
N THR A 18 20.31 16.80 -9.78
CA THR A 18 19.27 17.78 -9.48
C THR A 18 19.48 18.37 -8.09
N ALA A 19 19.36 19.69 -7.98
CA ALA A 19 19.42 20.43 -6.71
C ALA A 19 18.08 21.13 -6.47
N PHE A 20 17.32 20.71 -5.47
CA PHE A 20 16.11 21.40 -5.02
C PHE A 20 16.46 22.38 -3.92
N THR A 21 16.10 23.67 -4.09
CA THR A 21 16.56 24.77 -3.20
C THR A 21 15.42 25.63 -2.69
N GLY A 22 15.53 26.15 -1.45
CA GLY A 22 14.71 27.24 -0.93
C GLY A 22 13.39 26.86 -0.29
N GLY A 23 12.97 25.58 -0.38
CA GLY A 23 11.71 25.09 0.16
C GLY A 23 11.75 24.66 1.63
N LEU A 24 10.60 24.19 2.12
CA LEU A 24 10.47 23.46 3.38
C LEU A 24 10.80 21.98 3.13
N LEU A 25 11.75 21.42 3.87
CA LEU A 25 12.06 19.98 3.83
C LEU A 25 11.35 19.28 4.98
N ILE A 26 10.56 18.28 4.66
CA ILE A 26 10.05 17.25 5.55
C ILE A 26 10.74 15.95 5.13
N ASP A 27 11.72 15.48 5.90
CA ASP A 27 12.55 14.34 5.50
C ASP A 27 11.88 12.96 5.63
N GLY A 28 10.69 12.91 6.26
CA GLY A 28 9.94 11.67 6.49
C GLY A 28 10.35 10.89 7.74
N THR A 29 11.38 11.32 8.48
CA THR A 29 11.85 10.64 9.69
C THR A 29 11.06 10.98 10.96
N GLY A 30 10.22 12.03 10.90
CA GLY A 30 9.57 12.64 12.07
C GLY A 30 10.41 13.73 12.73
N ALA A 31 11.58 14.04 12.18
CA ALA A 31 12.38 15.18 12.62
C ALA A 31 11.72 16.51 12.28
N ALA A 32 12.14 17.60 12.97
CA ALA A 32 11.63 18.93 12.70
C ALA A 32 11.92 19.36 11.27
N ALA A 33 10.90 19.90 10.58
CA ALA A 33 11.03 20.37 9.21
C ALA A 33 12.09 21.49 9.07
N VAL A 34 12.84 21.48 7.98
CA VAL A 34 13.94 22.41 7.70
C VAL A 34 13.51 23.46 6.69
N LYS A 35 13.47 24.73 7.11
CA LYS A 35 13.21 25.87 6.23
C LYS A 35 14.42 26.25 5.41
N ASN A 36 14.21 26.79 4.22
CA ASN A 36 15.28 27.14 3.28
C ASN A 36 16.26 25.98 3.10
N SER A 37 15.72 24.88 2.61
CA SER A 37 16.43 23.61 2.49
C SER A 37 17.21 23.46 1.18
N LEU A 38 18.09 22.48 1.16
CA LEU A 38 18.74 21.95 -0.02
C LEU A 38 18.59 20.43 -0.03
N VAL A 39 18.12 19.88 -1.16
CA VAL A 39 18.16 18.44 -1.42
C VAL A 39 18.93 18.22 -2.72
N LEU A 40 19.99 17.42 -2.65
CA LEU A 40 20.82 17.07 -3.81
C LEU A 40 20.54 15.62 -4.21
N VAL A 41 20.31 15.42 -5.49
CA VAL A 41 20.10 14.12 -6.11
C VAL A 41 21.19 13.88 -7.15
N ASP A 42 21.86 12.73 -7.07
CA ASP A 42 22.86 12.28 -8.03
C ASP A 42 22.72 10.77 -8.26
N ASP A 43 22.78 10.33 -9.50
CA ASP A 43 22.63 8.92 -9.92
C ASP A 43 21.43 8.19 -9.26
N GLY A 44 20.29 8.89 -9.19
CA GLY A 44 19.05 8.35 -8.63
C GLY A 44 19.00 8.26 -7.10
N LYS A 45 19.99 8.82 -6.41
CA LYS A 45 20.13 8.78 -4.95
C LYS A 45 20.08 10.16 -4.34
N ILE A 46 19.62 10.24 -3.09
CA ILE A 46 19.79 11.42 -2.25
C ILE A 46 21.25 11.46 -1.81
N VAL A 47 21.95 12.52 -2.13
CA VAL A 47 23.33 12.73 -1.67
C VAL A 47 23.44 13.79 -0.58
N TYR A 48 22.38 14.57 -0.39
CA TYR A 48 22.22 15.50 0.72
C TYR A 48 20.75 15.89 0.88
N ALA A 49 20.28 15.99 2.09
CA ALA A 49 19.01 16.63 2.44
C ALA A 49 19.18 17.36 3.79
N GLY A 50 18.93 18.68 3.82
CA GLY A 50 19.14 19.46 5.03
C GLY A 50 19.09 20.98 4.81
N PRO A 51 19.60 21.78 5.76
CA PRO A 51 19.69 23.22 5.63
C PRO A 51 20.46 23.66 4.39
N ALA A 52 20.09 24.82 3.82
CA ALA A 52 20.78 25.36 2.66
C ALA A 52 22.29 25.50 2.91
N ARG A 53 23.07 25.06 1.94
CA ARG A 53 24.53 25.23 1.87
C ARG A 53 24.93 25.51 0.41
N GLY A 54 26.21 25.88 0.16
CA GLY A 54 26.67 26.04 -1.22
C GLY A 54 26.48 24.77 -2.05
N ILE A 55 25.93 24.93 -3.24
CA ILE A 55 25.88 23.86 -4.23
C ILE A 55 27.26 23.77 -4.88
N PRO A 56 27.83 22.57 -5.10
CA PRO A 56 29.09 22.44 -5.79
C PRO A 56 29.01 23.02 -7.22
N GLU A 57 29.69 24.12 -7.50
CA GLU A 57 29.58 24.88 -8.77
C GLU A 57 30.02 24.07 -9.99
N ASP A 58 30.98 23.17 -9.81
CA ASP A 58 31.63 22.42 -10.90
C ASP A 58 30.91 21.07 -11.20
N GLU A 59 29.82 20.72 -10.51
CA GLU A 59 29.20 19.40 -10.60
C GLU A 59 27.99 19.30 -11.55
N GLY A 60 27.56 20.43 -12.15
CA GLY A 60 26.54 20.43 -13.20
C GLY A 60 25.13 20.08 -12.75
N TYR A 61 24.71 20.51 -11.55
CA TYR A 61 23.34 20.32 -11.05
C TYR A 61 22.31 21.14 -11.85
N ASP A 62 21.19 20.51 -12.22
CA ASP A 62 19.96 21.19 -12.63
C ASP A 62 19.30 21.77 -11.38
N ILE A 63 19.23 23.10 -11.28
CA ILE A 63 18.70 23.79 -10.09
C ILE A 63 17.20 23.98 -10.23
N VAL A 64 16.46 23.43 -9.28
CA VAL A 64 15.00 23.56 -9.15
C VAL A 64 14.69 24.41 -7.93
N ASP A 65 14.26 25.65 -8.16
CA ASP A 65 13.81 26.53 -7.09
C ASP A 65 12.43 26.10 -6.62
N ILE A 66 12.33 25.73 -5.34
CA ILE A 66 11.10 25.30 -4.66
C ILE A 66 10.71 26.25 -3.52
N THR A 67 11.13 27.51 -3.61
CA THR A 67 10.78 28.54 -2.62
C THR A 67 9.25 28.64 -2.46
N GLY A 68 8.78 28.59 -1.21
CA GLY A 68 7.36 28.61 -0.87
C GLY A 68 6.63 27.27 -1.07
N LYS A 69 7.35 26.19 -1.39
CA LYS A 69 6.84 24.83 -1.53
C LYS A 69 7.46 23.89 -0.49
N THR A 70 6.92 22.71 -0.39
CA THR A 70 7.45 21.64 0.48
C THR A 70 8.01 20.51 -0.35
N ILE A 71 9.21 20.02 0.01
CA ILE A 71 9.78 18.77 -0.48
C ILE A 71 9.68 17.69 0.58
N MET A 72 9.18 16.51 0.20
CA MET A 72 8.99 15.37 1.09
C MET A 72 9.21 14.05 0.35
N PRO A 73 9.36 12.90 1.06
CA PRO A 73 9.44 11.60 0.39
C PRO A 73 8.21 11.30 -0.46
N GLY A 74 8.37 10.45 -1.47
CA GLY A 74 7.27 9.86 -2.20
C GLY A 74 6.34 9.07 -1.27
N LEU A 75 5.05 9.09 -1.55
CA LEU A 75 4.07 8.35 -0.74
C LEU A 75 4.25 6.85 -0.92
N VAL A 76 3.97 6.12 0.16
CA VAL A 76 3.97 4.65 0.21
C VAL A 76 2.58 4.17 0.56
N ASP A 77 1.90 3.52 -0.38
CA ASP A 77 0.64 2.82 -0.15
C ASP A 77 0.95 1.34 0.18
N ALA A 78 0.76 0.95 1.44
CA ALA A 78 1.17 -0.38 1.89
C ALA A 78 0.17 -1.50 1.55
N HIS A 79 -1.00 -1.18 0.97
CA HIS A 79 -2.01 -2.17 0.62
C HIS A 79 -2.95 -1.71 -0.50
N LEU A 80 -2.81 -2.33 -1.68
CA LEU A 80 -3.70 -2.17 -2.82
C LEU A 80 -3.72 -3.43 -3.71
N HIS A 81 -4.56 -3.41 -4.74
CA HIS A 81 -4.75 -4.51 -5.68
C HIS A 81 -4.75 -4.03 -7.13
N PHE A 82 -3.78 -4.45 -7.94
CA PHE A 82 -3.87 -4.28 -9.39
C PHE A 82 -4.80 -5.35 -9.97
N SER A 83 -6.10 -5.18 -9.74
CA SER A 83 -7.11 -6.17 -10.09
C SER A 83 -7.35 -6.32 -11.59
N GLY A 84 -7.03 -5.27 -12.36
CA GLY A 84 -7.29 -5.23 -13.77
C GLY A 84 -8.77 -5.03 -14.14
N ASN A 85 -9.59 -4.56 -13.21
CA ASN A 85 -11.02 -4.43 -13.41
C ASN A 85 -11.39 -3.12 -14.12
N LEU A 86 -12.24 -3.21 -15.14
CA LEU A 86 -12.85 -2.08 -15.85
C LEU A 86 -14.27 -1.79 -15.45
N THR A 87 -15.00 -2.81 -14.99
CA THR A 87 -16.41 -2.73 -14.61
C THR A 87 -16.58 -2.43 -13.13
N GLU A 88 -17.70 -1.81 -12.79
CA GLU A 88 -18.12 -1.60 -11.40
C GLU A 88 -18.94 -2.79 -10.85
N ASN A 89 -19.22 -3.81 -11.66
CA ASN A 89 -19.98 -5.00 -11.27
C ASN A 89 -19.03 -6.15 -10.91
N ASP A 90 -19.04 -6.55 -9.64
CA ASP A 90 -18.16 -7.58 -9.09
C ASP A 90 -18.29 -8.95 -9.79
N ASN A 91 -19.46 -9.28 -10.33
CA ASN A 91 -19.67 -10.55 -11.02
C ASN A 91 -19.08 -10.56 -12.44
N ASP A 92 -19.04 -9.40 -13.09
CA ASP A 92 -18.54 -9.30 -14.47
C ASP A 92 -17.01 -9.31 -14.53
N TRP A 93 -16.34 -8.64 -13.59
CA TRP A 93 -14.85 -8.52 -13.61
C TRP A 93 -14.15 -9.86 -13.42
N VAL A 94 -14.72 -10.82 -12.69
CA VAL A 94 -14.12 -12.16 -12.58
C VAL A 94 -14.18 -12.90 -13.92
N LEU A 95 -15.17 -12.61 -14.75
CA LEU A 95 -15.37 -13.24 -16.06
C LEU A 95 -14.57 -12.57 -17.20
N GLU A 96 -14.02 -11.38 -16.97
CA GLU A 96 -13.17 -10.71 -17.97
C GLU A 96 -11.92 -11.52 -18.31
N ASP A 97 -11.44 -11.38 -19.54
CA ASP A 97 -10.24 -12.08 -20.01
C ASP A 97 -8.98 -11.63 -19.24
N ASN A 98 -8.16 -12.58 -18.80
CA ASN A 98 -6.97 -12.30 -18.01
C ASN A 98 -5.92 -11.45 -18.74
N ILE A 99 -5.85 -11.49 -20.08
CA ILE A 99 -4.94 -10.61 -20.84
C ILE A 99 -5.44 -9.18 -20.79
N GLN A 100 -6.75 -8.96 -20.93
CA GLN A 100 -7.36 -7.64 -20.77
C GLN A 100 -7.12 -7.10 -19.38
N LYS A 101 -7.36 -7.90 -18.33
CA LYS A 101 -7.08 -7.52 -16.94
C LYS A 101 -5.62 -7.14 -16.73
N ALA A 102 -4.67 -7.90 -17.30
CA ALA A 102 -3.26 -7.58 -17.18
C ALA A 102 -2.90 -6.21 -17.80
N VAL A 103 -3.51 -5.86 -18.94
CA VAL A 103 -3.30 -4.54 -19.56
C VAL A 103 -3.87 -3.42 -18.69
N VAL A 104 -5.04 -3.62 -18.10
CA VAL A 104 -5.65 -2.65 -17.18
C VAL A 104 -4.82 -2.53 -15.89
N ALA A 105 -4.32 -3.64 -15.34
CA ALA A 105 -3.47 -3.65 -14.16
C ALA A 105 -2.17 -2.85 -14.38
N VAL A 106 -1.59 -2.88 -15.58
CA VAL A 106 -0.46 -2.00 -15.98
C VAL A 106 -0.86 -0.53 -15.90
N GLN A 107 -2.04 -0.17 -16.39
CA GLN A 107 -2.55 1.21 -16.31
C GLN A 107 -2.77 1.63 -14.84
N GLN A 108 -3.30 0.76 -13.98
CA GLN A 108 -3.49 1.00 -12.55
C GLN A 108 -2.15 1.28 -11.85
N ALA A 109 -1.10 0.52 -12.18
CA ALA A 109 0.24 0.79 -11.66
C ALA A 109 0.78 2.16 -12.12
N HIS A 110 0.46 2.57 -13.33
CA HIS A 110 0.83 3.90 -13.84
C HIS A 110 0.08 5.02 -13.10
N GLU A 111 -1.23 4.84 -12.86
CA GLU A 111 -2.05 5.78 -12.07
C GLU A 111 -1.49 5.99 -10.66
N CYS A 112 -1.01 4.93 -9.99
CA CYS A 112 -0.34 5.04 -8.69
C CYS A 112 0.86 6.00 -8.78
N LEU A 113 1.77 5.77 -9.73
CA LEU A 113 2.97 6.58 -9.86
C LEU A 113 2.65 8.04 -10.18
N GLU A 114 1.69 8.29 -11.10
CA GLU A 114 1.23 9.64 -11.46
C GLU A 114 0.52 10.36 -10.31
N SER A 115 0.06 9.64 -9.30
CA SER A 115 -0.57 10.18 -8.08
C SER A 115 0.43 10.43 -6.95
N GLY A 116 1.74 10.20 -7.17
CA GLY A 116 2.77 10.39 -6.15
C GLY A 116 3.02 9.18 -5.26
N LEU A 117 2.36 8.03 -5.51
CA LEU A 117 2.66 6.76 -4.87
C LEU A 117 3.91 6.17 -5.52
N THR A 118 5.08 6.40 -4.93
CA THR A 118 6.36 5.94 -5.49
C THR A 118 6.68 4.50 -5.12
N THR A 119 6.04 3.97 -4.06
CA THR A 119 6.17 2.59 -3.61
C THR A 119 4.80 2.05 -3.17
N VAL A 120 4.51 0.78 -3.50
CA VAL A 120 3.22 0.16 -3.17
C VAL A 120 3.38 -1.28 -2.72
N GLY A 121 2.52 -1.71 -1.76
CA GLY A 121 2.30 -3.10 -1.37
C GLY A 121 1.12 -3.68 -2.16
N GLU A 122 1.37 -4.68 -3.00
CA GLU A 122 0.45 -5.12 -4.02
C GLU A 122 0.05 -6.60 -3.86
N ILE A 123 -1.26 -6.85 -3.92
CA ILE A 123 -1.83 -8.19 -3.78
C ILE A 123 -2.71 -8.50 -5.00
N SER A 124 -2.14 -9.09 -6.02
CA SER A 124 -2.92 -9.65 -7.14
C SER A 124 -2.11 -10.69 -7.92
N ARG A 125 -2.78 -11.39 -8.83
CA ARG A 125 -2.12 -12.29 -9.76
C ARG A 125 -1.18 -11.59 -10.74
N PHE A 126 -1.27 -10.26 -10.89
CA PHE A 126 -0.49 -9.49 -11.86
C PHE A 126 0.73 -8.81 -11.23
N GLY A 127 0.71 -8.57 -9.92
CA GLY A 127 1.70 -7.75 -9.21
C GLY A 127 3.15 -8.17 -9.42
N ILE A 128 3.46 -9.46 -9.26
CA ILE A 128 4.81 -10.00 -9.48
C ILE A 128 5.29 -9.73 -10.92
N HIS A 129 4.39 -9.89 -11.90
CA HIS A 129 4.73 -9.69 -13.30
C HIS A 129 4.96 -8.22 -13.61
N ILE A 130 4.11 -7.32 -13.10
CA ILE A 130 4.24 -5.87 -13.26
C ILE A 130 5.53 -5.39 -12.57
N ARG A 131 5.80 -5.82 -11.32
CA ARG A 131 7.06 -5.54 -10.64
C ARG A 131 8.27 -5.88 -11.50
N ASN A 132 8.32 -7.09 -12.03
CA ASN A 132 9.44 -7.54 -12.86
C ASN A 132 9.62 -6.68 -14.12
N MET A 133 8.52 -6.16 -14.70
CA MET A 133 8.58 -5.28 -15.88
C MET A 133 9.03 -3.86 -15.51
N VAL A 134 8.64 -3.35 -14.34
CA VAL A 134 9.11 -2.06 -13.82
C VAL A 134 10.61 -2.14 -13.50
N GLU A 135 11.06 -3.16 -12.78
CA GLU A 135 12.48 -3.39 -12.45
C GLU A 135 13.36 -3.57 -13.69
N ALA A 136 12.83 -4.24 -14.71
CA ALA A 136 13.50 -4.38 -16.01
C ALA A 136 13.47 -3.10 -16.86
N GLY A 137 12.87 -2.00 -16.39
CA GLY A 137 12.75 -0.75 -17.14
C GLY A 137 11.92 -0.85 -18.42
N VAL A 138 11.10 -1.90 -18.56
CA VAL A 138 10.20 -2.10 -19.72
C VAL A 138 9.02 -1.15 -19.65
N MET A 139 8.55 -0.85 -18.44
CA MET A 139 7.45 0.07 -18.20
C MET A 139 7.75 0.98 -17.00
N LYS A 140 7.11 2.15 -16.96
CA LYS A 140 7.10 3.01 -15.78
C LYS A 140 6.04 2.54 -14.79
N GLY A 141 6.34 2.65 -13.51
CA GLY A 141 5.44 2.30 -12.40
C GLY A 141 6.09 2.59 -11.06
N PRO A 142 5.35 2.46 -9.95
CA PRO A 142 5.93 2.57 -8.60
C PRO A 142 6.91 1.42 -8.35
N ARG A 143 7.68 1.49 -7.28
CA ARG A 143 8.35 0.32 -6.70
C ARG A 143 7.25 -0.56 -6.12
N ILE A 144 7.24 -1.84 -6.48
CA ILE A 144 6.16 -2.76 -6.11
C ILE A 144 6.72 -3.85 -5.21
N VAL A 145 6.10 -4.03 -4.05
CA VAL A 145 6.30 -5.18 -3.16
C VAL A 145 5.10 -6.10 -3.35
N ALA A 146 5.29 -7.22 -4.03
CA ALA A 146 4.19 -8.04 -4.55
C ALA A 146 4.05 -9.39 -3.84
N THR A 147 2.82 -9.75 -3.47
CA THR A 147 2.54 -11.08 -2.88
C THR A 147 2.18 -12.15 -3.91
N GLY A 148 1.71 -11.74 -5.10
CA GLY A 148 0.94 -12.60 -5.97
C GLY A 148 -0.45 -12.89 -5.37
N LEU A 149 -1.11 -13.99 -5.78
CA LEU A 149 -2.38 -14.40 -5.17
C LEU A 149 -2.17 -14.76 -3.69
N GLY A 150 -2.96 -14.17 -2.82
CA GLY A 150 -3.03 -14.57 -1.42
C GLY A 150 -3.89 -15.82 -1.20
N PHE A 151 -3.89 -16.36 0.02
CA PHE A 151 -4.65 -17.55 0.36
C PHE A 151 -5.92 -17.20 1.15
N CYS A 152 -7.02 -17.83 0.78
CA CYS A 152 -8.34 -17.69 1.39
C CYS A 152 -8.91 -19.09 1.69
N ALA A 153 -9.67 -19.25 2.75
CA ALA A 153 -10.45 -20.45 2.97
C ALA A 153 -11.62 -20.54 1.97
N THR A 154 -12.01 -21.75 1.59
CA THR A 154 -13.22 -21.96 0.79
C THR A 154 -14.44 -21.36 1.49
N ALA A 155 -15.30 -20.68 0.78
CA ALA A 155 -16.40 -19.85 1.27
C ALA A 155 -15.97 -18.64 2.12
N GLY A 156 -14.69 -18.26 2.07
CA GLY A 156 -14.15 -17.07 2.74
C GLY A 156 -14.20 -15.81 1.87
N HIS A 157 -13.60 -14.74 2.40
CA HIS A 157 -13.63 -13.40 1.82
C HIS A 157 -13.06 -13.29 0.40
N GLY A 158 -12.02 -14.04 0.09
CA GLY A 158 -11.40 -14.10 -1.25
C GLY A 158 -12.01 -15.14 -2.17
N ASP A 159 -13.17 -15.71 -1.84
CA ASP A 159 -13.90 -16.70 -2.66
C ASP A 159 -15.16 -16.05 -3.26
N SER A 160 -15.19 -15.86 -4.57
CA SER A 160 -16.37 -15.28 -5.26
C SER A 160 -17.49 -16.31 -5.35
N HIS A 161 -18.43 -16.28 -4.40
CA HIS A 161 -19.49 -17.27 -4.24
C HIS A 161 -20.47 -17.40 -5.43
N GLY A 162 -20.45 -16.48 -6.37
CA GLY A 162 -21.24 -16.54 -7.61
C GLY A 162 -20.65 -17.45 -8.69
N LEU A 163 -19.43 -17.98 -8.49
CA LEU A 163 -18.69 -18.77 -9.45
C LEU A 163 -18.50 -20.21 -8.98
N SER A 164 -18.22 -21.13 -9.92
CA SER A 164 -17.72 -22.44 -9.54
C SER A 164 -16.27 -22.32 -9.00
N ILE A 165 -15.86 -23.29 -8.19
CA ILE A 165 -14.49 -23.31 -7.63
C ILE A 165 -13.42 -23.24 -8.73
N GLU A 166 -13.65 -23.95 -9.85
CA GLU A 166 -12.73 -23.97 -11.00
C GLU A 166 -12.64 -22.59 -11.68
N GLN A 167 -13.75 -21.90 -11.85
CA GLN A 167 -13.77 -20.54 -12.40
C GLN A 167 -13.09 -19.55 -11.47
N ASN A 168 -13.33 -19.69 -10.16
CA ASN A 168 -12.69 -18.86 -9.15
C ASN A 168 -11.16 -19.01 -9.18
N LEU A 169 -10.64 -20.25 -9.17
CA LEU A 169 -9.21 -20.53 -9.29
C LEU A 169 -8.59 -19.96 -10.58
N ALA A 170 -9.33 -20.05 -11.69
CA ALA A 170 -8.82 -19.60 -12.99
C ALA A 170 -8.79 -18.08 -13.14
N ALA A 171 -9.76 -17.37 -12.55
CA ALA A 171 -10.05 -15.97 -12.90
C ALA A 171 -9.98 -14.98 -11.74
N HIS A 172 -9.99 -15.44 -10.46
CA HIS A 172 -9.96 -14.53 -9.32
C HIS A 172 -8.71 -13.65 -9.34
N PRO A 173 -8.84 -12.32 -9.20
CA PRO A 173 -7.71 -11.42 -9.40
C PRO A 173 -6.72 -11.41 -8.24
N TRP A 174 -7.09 -11.73 -6.99
CA TRP A 174 -6.23 -11.59 -5.82
C TRP A 174 -6.15 -12.80 -4.87
N ALA A 175 -7.03 -13.81 -4.98
CA ALA A 175 -7.05 -14.92 -4.04
C ALA A 175 -7.02 -16.30 -4.70
N GLU A 176 -6.48 -17.27 -3.96
CA GLU A 176 -6.52 -18.72 -4.22
C GLU A 176 -7.15 -19.41 -2.99
N CYS A 177 -8.24 -20.20 -3.17
CA CYS A 177 -8.85 -20.95 -2.09
C CYS A 177 -7.99 -22.17 -1.74
N VAL A 178 -7.58 -22.26 -0.48
CA VAL A 178 -6.75 -23.37 0.02
C VAL A 178 -7.15 -23.67 1.46
N ASP A 179 -7.55 -24.90 1.72
CA ASP A 179 -7.95 -25.37 3.03
C ASP A 179 -6.92 -26.36 3.61
N SER A 180 -6.92 -26.52 4.91
CA SER A 180 -6.05 -27.36 5.72
C SER A 180 -4.59 -26.86 5.87
N PRO A 181 -3.95 -27.15 7.02
CA PRO A 181 -2.55 -26.79 7.25
C PRO A 181 -1.59 -27.37 6.22
N TRP A 182 -1.86 -28.58 5.74
CA TRP A 182 -0.98 -29.29 4.80
C TRP A 182 -1.03 -28.74 3.39
N ASP A 183 -2.22 -28.41 2.91
CA ASP A 183 -2.38 -27.82 1.59
C ASP A 183 -1.91 -26.35 1.57
N LEU A 184 -2.10 -25.61 2.67
CA LEU A 184 -1.53 -24.28 2.84
C LEU A 184 0.00 -24.32 2.78
N ARG A 185 0.69 -25.24 3.49
CA ARG A 185 2.15 -25.39 3.38
C ARG A 185 2.59 -25.65 1.93
N LYS A 186 1.88 -26.52 1.22
CA LYS A 186 2.15 -26.82 -0.19
C LYS A 186 1.92 -25.58 -1.07
N ALA A 187 0.84 -24.85 -0.84
CA ALA A 187 0.49 -23.66 -1.61
C ALA A 187 1.52 -22.54 -1.38
N VAL A 188 1.93 -22.28 -0.12
CA VAL A 188 2.99 -21.31 0.20
C VAL A 188 4.29 -21.65 -0.54
N ARG A 189 4.72 -22.91 -0.56
CA ARG A 189 5.92 -23.33 -1.29
C ARG A 189 5.80 -23.11 -2.80
N ARG A 190 4.61 -23.31 -3.38
CA ARG A 190 4.34 -22.96 -4.80
C ARG A 190 4.43 -21.46 -5.03
N ARG A 191 3.83 -20.64 -4.13
CA ARG A 191 3.88 -19.18 -4.20
C ARG A 191 5.32 -18.68 -4.11
N ILE A 192 6.12 -19.18 -3.17
CA ILE A 192 7.54 -18.85 -3.02
C ILE A 192 8.33 -19.08 -4.33
N ARG A 193 7.98 -20.12 -5.11
CA ARG A 193 8.62 -20.36 -6.42
C ARG A 193 8.35 -19.25 -7.45
N GLU A 194 7.27 -18.47 -7.27
CA GLU A 194 6.95 -17.33 -8.13
C GLU A 194 7.73 -16.07 -7.74
N ASN A 195 8.55 -16.15 -6.67
CA ASN A 195 9.37 -15.07 -6.14
C ASN A 195 8.53 -13.88 -5.63
N PRO A 196 7.59 -14.07 -4.68
CA PRO A 196 6.88 -13.00 -4.01
C PRO A 196 7.79 -12.30 -3.00
N ASP A 197 7.47 -11.07 -2.66
CA ASP A 197 8.15 -10.32 -1.58
C ASP A 197 7.52 -10.59 -0.21
N ALA A 198 6.22 -10.96 -0.20
CA ALA A 198 5.46 -11.33 1.00
C ALA A 198 4.44 -12.43 0.68
N ILE A 199 3.91 -13.09 1.71
CA ILE A 199 2.76 -13.98 1.60
C ILE A 199 1.55 -13.29 2.21
N LYS A 200 0.40 -13.33 1.52
CA LYS A 200 -0.88 -12.79 1.98
C LYS A 200 -1.86 -13.91 2.34
N ILE A 201 -2.58 -13.72 3.47
CA ILE A 201 -3.75 -14.54 3.82
C ILE A 201 -4.96 -13.64 4.13
N TRP A 202 -6.15 -14.18 3.89
CA TRP A 202 -7.42 -13.64 4.41
C TRP A 202 -7.79 -14.44 5.65
N ALA A 203 -7.38 -13.95 6.82
CA ALA A 203 -7.56 -14.67 8.08
C ALA A 203 -8.98 -14.56 8.63
N THR A 204 -9.67 -13.48 8.31
CA THR A 204 -11.07 -13.25 8.70
C THR A 204 -11.92 -12.91 7.48
N GLY A 205 -13.24 -12.92 7.65
CA GLY A 205 -14.19 -12.47 6.68
C GLY A 205 -14.27 -10.95 6.57
N GLY A 206 -15.02 -10.50 5.54
CA GLY A 206 -15.36 -9.09 5.30
C GLY A 206 -16.87 -8.83 5.25
N GLY A 207 -17.70 -9.89 5.38
CA GLY A 207 -19.16 -9.78 5.36
C GLY A 207 -19.74 -9.44 3.98
N ILE A 208 -18.98 -9.63 2.90
CA ILE A 208 -19.39 -9.25 1.53
C ILE A 208 -20.19 -10.36 0.86
N TRP A 209 -19.84 -11.62 1.10
CA TRP A 209 -20.41 -12.76 0.40
C TRP A 209 -21.51 -13.45 1.20
N ARG A 210 -22.47 -14.07 0.49
CA ARG A 210 -23.67 -14.68 1.06
C ARG A 210 -23.39 -15.78 2.11
N TRP A 211 -22.35 -16.57 1.92
CA TRP A 211 -21.99 -17.69 2.82
C TRP A 211 -20.77 -17.41 3.68
N GLU A 212 -20.24 -16.22 3.58
CA GLU A 212 -19.18 -15.76 4.45
C GLU A 212 -19.71 -15.60 5.89
N ALA A 213 -18.95 -16.08 6.88
CA ALA A 213 -19.34 -16.03 8.29
C ALA A 213 -19.15 -14.61 8.91
N GLY A 214 -19.53 -13.59 8.18
CA GLY A 214 -19.34 -12.20 8.62
C GLY A 214 -17.87 -11.81 8.69
N MET A 215 -17.44 -11.18 9.80
CA MET A 215 -16.06 -10.81 10.03
C MET A 215 -15.29 -11.84 10.90
N ASP A 216 -15.89 -13.00 11.16
CA ASP A 216 -15.28 -14.04 11.98
C ASP A 216 -14.04 -14.66 11.33
N ALA A 217 -13.28 -15.44 12.13
CA ALA A 217 -12.11 -16.13 11.65
C ALA A 217 -12.46 -17.17 10.58
N HIS A 218 -11.80 -17.13 9.43
CA HIS A 218 -11.95 -18.09 8.33
C HIS A 218 -10.88 -19.19 8.37
N TYR A 219 -9.74 -18.91 8.96
CA TYR A 219 -8.70 -19.88 9.22
C TYR A 219 -8.57 -20.16 10.72
N THR A 220 -8.35 -21.41 11.03
CA THR A 220 -7.97 -21.84 12.38
C THR A 220 -6.57 -21.36 12.73
N MET A 221 -6.25 -21.31 14.02
CA MET A 221 -4.90 -20.99 14.48
C MET A 221 -3.84 -21.92 13.87
N GLU A 222 -4.16 -23.23 13.70
CA GLU A 222 -3.25 -24.22 13.13
C GLU A 222 -2.95 -23.94 11.65
N GLU A 223 -3.95 -23.50 10.89
CA GLU A 223 -3.81 -23.13 9.48
C GLU A 223 -2.93 -21.89 9.31
N ILE A 224 -3.19 -20.83 10.10
CA ILE A 224 -2.36 -19.62 10.07
C ILE A 224 -0.92 -19.93 10.49
N GLN A 225 -0.73 -20.75 11.52
CA GLN A 225 0.59 -21.19 11.98
C GLN A 225 1.35 -21.95 10.90
N ALA A 226 0.65 -22.79 10.11
CA ALA A 226 1.26 -23.52 9.02
C ALA A 226 1.82 -22.59 7.93
N VAL A 227 1.12 -21.51 7.62
CA VAL A 227 1.59 -20.46 6.69
C VAL A 227 2.78 -19.71 7.28
N SER A 228 2.66 -19.27 8.55
CA SER A 228 3.70 -18.53 9.26
C SER A 228 5.01 -19.31 9.35
N ASP A 229 4.96 -20.61 9.64
CA ASP A 229 6.15 -21.47 9.69
C ASP A 229 6.90 -21.52 8.35
N GLU A 230 6.18 -21.65 7.23
CA GLU A 230 6.80 -21.67 5.90
C GLU A 230 7.39 -20.30 5.56
N CYS A 231 6.72 -19.21 5.94
CA CYS A 231 7.21 -17.84 5.78
C CYS A 231 8.50 -17.62 6.57
N LYS A 232 8.52 -17.98 7.86
CA LYS A 232 9.68 -17.84 8.75
C LYS A 232 10.88 -18.63 8.25
N MET A 233 10.68 -19.88 7.75
CA MET A 233 11.77 -20.67 7.18
C MET A 233 12.44 -20.00 5.97
N ARG A 234 11.77 -19.10 5.29
CA ARG A 234 12.27 -18.42 4.09
C ARG A 234 12.60 -16.94 4.31
N GLY A 235 12.32 -16.40 5.50
CA GLY A 235 12.51 -14.98 5.80
C GLY A 235 11.55 -14.06 5.03
N ILE A 236 10.43 -14.60 4.55
CA ILE A 236 9.39 -13.85 3.81
C ILE A 236 8.33 -13.40 4.81
N PRO A 237 7.88 -12.12 4.81
CA PRO A 237 6.87 -11.64 5.74
C PRO A 237 5.48 -12.22 5.43
N LEU A 238 4.68 -12.40 6.49
CA LEU A 238 3.27 -12.78 6.42
C LEU A 238 2.38 -11.57 6.65
N TRP A 239 1.52 -11.25 5.68
CA TRP A 239 0.51 -10.20 5.74
C TRP A 239 -0.87 -10.79 5.93
N SER A 240 -1.59 -10.35 6.94
CA SER A 240 -2.91 -10.88 7.29
C SER A 240 -4.02 -9.83 7.15
N HIS A 241 -5.00 -10.12 6.32
CA HIS A 241 -6.27 -9.41 6.28
C HIS A 241 -7.10 -9.81 7.51
N CYS A 242 -7.51 -8.83 8.31
CA CYS A 242 -8.33 -9.02 9.49
C CYS A 242 -9.31 -7.85 9.63
N PHE A 243 -10.51 -7.95 9.06
CA PHE A 243 -11.59 -7.01 9.41
C PHE A 243 -12.07 -7.27 10.83
N GLY A 244 -12.24 -8.56 11.20
CA GLY A 244 -12.57 -9.01 12.54
C GLY A 244 -11.37 -9.13 13.47
N ASP A 245 -11.46 -10.04 14.47
CA ASP A 245 -10.41 -10.26 15.47
C ASP A 245 -9.10 -10.77 14.84
N ALA A 246 -8.03 -9.99 15.00
CA ALA A 246 -6.70 -10.31 14.49
C ALA A 246 -5.86 -11.19 15.46
N SER A 247 -6.40 -11.61 16.61
CA SER A 247 -5.62 -12.26 17.67
C SER A 247 -4.91 -13.53 17.21
N ASN A 248 -5.57 -14.35 16.39
CA ASN A 248 -4.96 -15.56 15.83
C ASN A 248 -3.79 -15.24 14.88
N SER A 249 -3.94 -14.23 14.03
CA SER A 249 -2.87 -13.79 13.12
C SER A 249 -1.66 -13.25 13.88
N VAL A 250 -1.90 -12.44 14.91
CA VAL A 250 -0.86 -11.89 15.78
C VAL A 250 -0.14 -13.01 16.55
N LYS A 251 -0.88 -13.93 17.17
CA LYS A 251 -0.33 -15.08 17.93
C LYS A 251 0.46 -16.04 17.01
N ALA A 252 0.05 -16.22 15.77
CA ALA A 252 0.77 -17.02 14.78
C ALA A 252 2.05 -16.34 14.29
N GLY A 253 2.20 -15.03 14.54
CA GLY A 253 3.36 -14.23 14.18
C GLY A 253 3.29 -13.71 12.75
N SER A 254 2.14 -13.15 12.37
CA SER A 254 2.03 -12.26 11.22
C SER A 254 2.89 -11.02 11.43
N ASP A 255 3.56 -10.57 10.38
CA ASP A 255 4.43 -9.39 10.43
C ASP A 255 3.63 -8.09 10.26
N PHE A 256 2.45 -8.16 9.60
CA PHE A 256 1.67 -7.01 9.19
C PHE A 256 0.18 -7.33 9.20
N ILE A 257 -0.60 -6.53 9.92
CA ILE A 257 -2.07 -6.62 9.98
C ILE A 257 -2.67 -5.55 9.08
N ILE A 258 -3.57 -5.98 8.22
CA ILE A 258 -4.30 -5.12 7.31
C ILE A 258 -5.74 -5.05 7.80
N HIS A 259 -6.28 -3.84 7.83
CA HIS A 259 -7.56 -3.39 8.39
C HIS A 259 -7.53 -3.31 9.92
N GLY A 260 -7.66 -4.41 10.66
CA GLY A 260 -7.63 -4.39 12.12
C GLY A 260 -8.78 -3.58 12.73
N TRP A 261 -9.97 -3.62 12.15
CA TRP A 261 -11.07 -2.76 12.58
C TRP A 261 -11.66 -3.17 13.93
N GLU A 262 -11.56 -4.46 14.28
CA GLU A 262 -12.08 -5.03 15.53
C GLU A 262 -10.97 -5.47 16.50
N LEU A 263 -9.88 -4.72 16.58
CA LEU A 263 -8.81 -4.99 17.53
C LEU A 263 -9.30 -4.84 18.97
N ASN A 264 -8.99 -5.82 19.81
CA ASN A 264 -9.15 -5.71 21.25
C ASN A 264 -7.83 -5.30 21.93
N ASP A 265 -7.91 -4.95 23.23
CA ASP A 265 -6.76 -4.42 23.97
C ASP A 265 -5.58 -5.37 24.07
N GLU A 266 -5.84 -6.68 24.25
CA GLU A 266 -4.80 -7.72 24.31
C GLU A 266 -4.08 -7.84 22.95
N THR A 267 -4.83 -7.81 21.85
CA THR A 267 -4.26 -7.89 20.52
C THR A 267 -3.41 -6.65 20.20
N ILE A 268 -3.87 -5.46 20.56
CA ILE A 268 -3.09 -4.22 20.40
C ILE A 268 -1.79 -4.28 21.21
N ASP A 269 -1.84 -4.75 22.46
CA ASP A 269 -0.65 -4.88 23.32
C ASP A 269 0.36 -5.88 22.69
N MET A 270 -0.12 -7.03 22.23
CA MET A 270 0.74 -8.00 21.53
C MET A 270 1.35 -7.42 20.24
N MET A 271 0.60 -6.62 19.48
CA MET A 271 1.13 -5.96 18.27
C MET A 271 2.26 -5.00 18.62
N ALA A 272 2.07 -4.16 19.65
CA ALA A 272 3.08 -3.21 20.10
C ALA A 272 4.35 -3.94 20.61
N GLU A 273 4.20 -4.96 21.44
CA GLU A 273 5.31 -5.75 21.99
C GLU A 273 6.11 -6.50 20.92
N ASN A 274 5.46 -6.95 19.85
CA ASN A 274 6.09 -7.71 18.77
C ASN A 274 6.43 -6.87 17.54
N ASN A 275 6.27 -5.55 17.58
CA ASN A 275 6.49 -4.62 16.46
C ASN A 275 5.67 -4.98 15.21
N ILE A 276 4.46 -5.50 15.39
CA ILE A 276 3.54 -5.80 14.28
C ILE A 276 2.86 -4.50 13.86
N MET A 277 2.98 -4.15 12.58
CA MET A 277 2.45 -2.90 12.04
C MET A 277 0.98 -3.04 11.62
N LEU A 278 0.28 -1.89 11.55
CA LEU A 278 -1.14 -1.81 11.18
C LEU A 278 -1.34 -0.90 9.96
N CYS A 279 -2.05 -1.44 8.96
CA CYS A 279 -2.55 -0.71 7.80
C CYS A 279 -4.08 -0.68 7.85
N PRO A 280 -4.72 0.38 8.34
CA PRO A 280 -6.14 0.33 8.70
C PRO A 280 -7.11 0.49 7.53
N THR A 281 -6.68 1.02 6.39
CA THR A 281 -7.49 1.20 5.16
C THR A 281 -8.85 1.85 5.39
N ILE A 282 -8.92 2.86 6.27
CA ILE A 282 -10.18 3.47 6.69
C ILE A 282 -10.83 4.31 5.59
N SER A 283 -10.04 4.86 4.67
CA SER A 283 -10.54 5.62 3.52
C SER A 283 -11.30 4.78 2.49
N PHE A 284 -11.05 3.47 2.49
CA PHE A 284 -11.79 2.52 1.66
C PHE A 284 -13.30 2.53 1.96
N LEU A 285 -13.68 2.61 3.24
CA LEU A 285 -15.07 2.51 3.68
C LEU A 285 -15.99 3.58 3.04
N PRO A 286 -15.69 4.90 3.14
CA PRO A 286 -16.49 5.92 2.48
C PRO A 286 -16.55 5.75 0.96
N ALA A 287 -15.44 5.41 0.33
CA ALA A 287 -15.37 5.20 -1.12
C ALA A 287 -16.28 4.03 -1.56
N TRP A 288 -16.20 2.91 -0.85
CA TRP A 288 -17.01 1.73 -1.10
C TRP A 288 -18.50 2.00 -0.89
N PHE A 289 -18.89 2.57 0.26
CA PHE A 289 -20.30 2.80 0.60
C PHE A 289 -20.95 3.88 -0.24
N ASN A 290 -20.22 4.91 -0.65
CA ASN A 290 -20.74 5.95 -1.55
C ASN A 290 -20.99 5.41 -2.96
N THR A 291 -20.18 4.48 -3.43
CA THR A 291 -20.31 3.88 -4.77
C THR A 291 -21.38 2.79 -4.81
N TYR A 292 -21.51 2.02 -3.72
CA TYR A 292 -22.49 0.92 -3.60
C TYR A 292 -23.50 1.20 -2.48
N PRO A 293 -24.46 2.10 -2.69
CA PRO A 293 -25.49 2.33 -1.68
C PRO A 293 -26.25 1.03 -1.37
N PRO A 294 -26.79 0.84 -0.16
CA PRO A 294 -27.44 -0.39 0.31
C PRO A 294 -28.50 -0.98 -0.62
N ALA A 295 -29.18 -0.12 -1.40
CA ALA A 295 -30.17 -0.55 -2.40
C ALA A 295 -29.59 -1.36 -3.57
N TYR A 296 -28.27 -1.30 -3.79
CA TYR A 296 -27.60 -1.99 -4.89
C TYR A 296 -27.08 -3.39 -4.50
N LYS A 297 -26.97 -3.67 -3.19
CA LYS A 297 -26.52 -4.96 -2.66
C LYS A 297 -27.58 -5.58 -1.76
N PRO A 298 -28.68 -6.16 -2.33
CA PRO A 298 -29.72 -6.82 -1.54
C PRO A 298 -29.15 -7.91 -0.62
N GLU A 299 -28.04 -8.52 -1.00
CA GLU A 299 -27.37 -9.60 -0.27
C GLU A 299 -26.60 -9.10 0.96
N LEU A 300 -26.03 -7.90 0.90
CA LEU A 300 -25.50 -7.19 2.07
C LEU A 300 -26.63 -6.69 2.97
N HIS A 301 -27.77 -6.29 2.38
CA HIS A 301 -28.94 -5.83 3.11
C HIS A 301 -29.58 -6.93 3.98
N ASP A 302 -29.51 -8.19 3.56
CA ASP A 302 -29.99 -9.32 4.34
C ASP A 302 -29.11 -9.67 5.55
N ARG A 303 -27.82 -9.31 5.52
CA ARG A 303 -26.85 -9.50 6.62
C ARG A 303 -26.65 -8.26 7.49
N PHE A 304 -26.81 -7.09 6.90
CA PHE A 304 -26.80 -5.79 7.56
C PHE A 304 -28.13 -5.07 7.32
N PRO A 305 -29.26 -5.59 7.83
CA PRO A 305 -30.60 -5.06 7.55
C PRO A 305 -30.71 -3.62 8.03
N GLY A 306 -30.65 -2.68 7.08
CA GLY A 306 -30.83 -1.25 7.34
C GLY A 306 -29.63 -0.50 7.91
N GLU A 307 -28.46 -1.16 8.04
CA GLU A 307 -27.26 -0.54 8.56
C GLU A 307 -26.23 -0.38 7.44
N THR A 308 -26.16 0.80 6.85
CA THR A 308 -24.89 1.40 6.43
C THR A 308 -23.91 1.27 7.59
N VAL A 309 -22.59 1.12 7.35
CA VAL A 309 -21.61 1.26 8.43
C VAL A 309 -21.97 2.52 9.19
N THR A 310 -22.46 2.34 10.39
CA THR A 310 -23.03 3.44 11.15
C THR A 310 -21.89 4.36 11.57
N GLU A 311 -22.19 5.65 11.73
CA GLU A 311 -21.23 6.60 12.32
C GLU A 311 -20.63 6.07 13.63
N LYS A 312 -21.40 5.30 14.40
CA LYS A 312 -20.93 4.63 15.61
C LYS A 312 -19.85 3.57 15.35
N GLU A 313 -19.98 2.79 14.29
CA GLU A 313 -18.98 1.77 13.92
C GLU A 313 -17.71 2.42 13.37
N LEU A 314 -17.84 3.44 12.54
CA LEU A 314 -16.70 4.23 12.08
C LEU A 314 -15.95 4.85 13.27
N ASN A 315 -16.66 5.46 14.22
CA ASN A 315 -16.05 6.03 15.40
C ASN A 315 -15.32 4.97 16.25
N ARG A 316 -15.86 3.76 16.36
CA ARG A 316 -15.17 2.64 17.04
C ARG A 316 -13.86 2.26 16.34
N ILE A 317 -13.85 2.22 15.00
CA ILE A 317 -12.63 1.96 14.21
C ILE A 317 -11.60 3.05 14.47
N TYR A 318 -11.99 4.32 14.42
CA TYR A 318 -11.09 5.44 14.72
C TYR A 318 -10.56 5.40 16.15
N ASP A 319 -11.40 5.04 17.13
CA ASP A 319 -10.98 4.93 18.53
C ASP A 319 -9.98 3.77 18.72
N ASN A 320 -10.18 2.63 18.06
CA ASN A 320 -9.22 1.52 18.04
C ASN A 320 -7.88 1.94 17.41
N LEU A 321 -7.92 2.70 16.32
CA LEU A 321 -6.73 3.22 15.65
C LEU A 321 -5.93 4.18 16.55
N LYS A 322 -6.61 5.15 17.20
CA LYS A 322 -6.01 6.03 18.22
C LYS A 322 -5.34 5.24 19.33
N LYS A 323 -6.03 4.21 19.83
CA LYS A 323 -5.53 3.38 20.90
C LYS A 323 -4.30 2.58 20.46
N ALA A 324 -4.33 1.95 19.30
CA ALA A 324 -3.19 1.25 18.74
C ALA A 324 -1.97 2.19 18.60
N PHE A 325 -2.17 3.37 18.03
CA PHE A 325 -1.12 4.39 17.92
C PHE A 325 -0.58 4.82 19.30
N SER A 326 -1.46 5.11 20.26
CA SER A 326 -1.05 5.54 21.60
C SER A 326 -0.26 4.48 22.37
N LYS A 327 -0.44 3.20 22.05
CA LYS A 327 0.30 2.06 22.63
C LYS A 327 1.59 1.73 21.85
N GLY A 328 1.92 2.50 20.81
CA GLY A 328 3.16 2.36 20.06
C GLY A 328 3.10 1.42 18.85
N VAL A 329 1.90 0.97 18.45
CA VAL A 329 1.74 0.26 17.17
C VAL A 329 2.03 1.24 16.04
N LEU A 330 2.99 0.90 15.16
CA LEU A 330 3.29 1.71 14.00
C LEU A 330 2.18 1.59 12.97
N LEU A 331 1.64 2.74 12.57
CA LEU A 331 0.62 2.84 11.54
C LEU A 331 1.24 3.15 10.18
N THR A 332 0.64 2.62 9.11
CA THR A 332 0.91 3.01 7.73
C THR A 332 -0.39 3.25 6.99
N ILE A 333 -0.36 4.06 5.95
CA ILE A 333 -1.51 4.17 5.05
C ILE A 333 -1.60 2.96 4.11
N GLY A 334 -2.82 2.66 3.69
CA GLY A 334 -3.14 1.73 2.61
C GLY A 334 -4.52 2.02 2.08
N SER A 335 -4.65 2.08 0.77
CA SER A 335 -5.90 2.50 0.13
C SER A 335 -6.91 1.38 -0.01
N ASP A 336 -6.44 0.14 -0.04
CA ASP A 336 -7.24 -1.01 -0.49
C ASP A 336 -7.85 -0.77 -1.89
N SER A 337 -7.20 0.07 -2.70
CA SER A 337 -7.66 0.38 -4.05
C SER A 337 -7.62 -0.86 -4.93
N PHE A 338 -8.71 -1.10 -5.66
CA PHE A 338 -8.84 -2.25 -6.56
C PHE A 338 -9.52 -1.89 -7.89
N ASN A 339 -10.03 -0.67 -8.02
CA ASN A 339 -10.73 -0.22 -9.23
C ASN A 339 -10.59 1.29 -9.39
N SER A 340 -10.15 1.76 -10.55
CA SER A 340 -9.89 3.18 -10.82
C SER A 340 -11.12 4.10 -10.69
N LYS A 341 -12.35 3.54 -10.71
CA LYS A 341 -13.58 4.32 -10.56
C LYS A 341 -14.16 4.29 -9.16
N ILE A 342 -14.07 3.13 -8.47
CA ILE A 342 -14.69 2.90 -7.16
C ILE A 342 -13.77 3.37 -6.05
N THR A 343 -12.52 2.95 -6.12
CA THR A 343 -11.45 3.27 -5.18
C THR A 343 -10.25 3.81 -5.97
N PRO A 344 -10.32 5.05 -6.49
CA PRO A 344 -9.29 5.60 -7.37
C PRO A 344 -7.90 5.55 -6.75
N TYR A 345 -6.95 5.03 -7.52
CA TYR A 345 -5.55 4.96 -7.09
C TYR A 345 -5.00 6.37 -6.84
N GLY A 346 -4.33 6.52 -5.71
CA GLY A 346 -3.82 7.81 -5.26
C GLY A 346 -4.84 8.62 -4.45
N ASP A 347 -6.01 8.93 -4.98
CA ASP A 347 -7.00 9.72 -4.25
C ASP A 347 -7.50 9.00 -2.99
N THR A 348 -7.70 7.67 -3.04
CA THR A 348 -8.08 6.89 -1.86
C THR A 348 -6.94 6.84 -0.83
N ALA A 349 -5.68 6.65 -1.27
CA ALA A 349 -4.52 6.70 -0.37
C ALA A 349 -4.33 8.09 0.29
N ILE A 350 -4.56 9.16 -0.46
CA ILE A 350 -4.52 10.53 0.07
C ILE A 350 -5.70 10.77 1.03
N GLY A 351 -6.86 10.15 0.76
CA GLY A 351 -8.00 10.14 1.67
C GLY A 351 -7.65 9.57 3.04
N GLU A 352 -6.86 8.48 3.09
CA GLU A 352 -6.34 7.88 4.33
C GLU A 352 -5.54 8.88 5.15
N ILE A 353 -4.67 9.67 4.49
CA ILE A 353 -3.89 10.74 5.13
C ILE A 353 -4.82 11.77 5.80
N TYR A 354 -5.91 12.17 5.12
CA TYR A 354 -6.83 13.14 5.68
C TYR A 354 -7.62 12.59 6.86
N GLU A 355 -8.01 11.32 6.82
CA GLU A 355 -8.74 10.68 7.90
C GLU A 355 -7.86 10.43 9.13
N PHE A 356 -6.57 10.15 8.96
CA PHE A 356 -5.63 10.02 10.07
C PHE A 356 -5.57 11.32 10.91
N VAL A 357 -5.51 12.47 10.26
CA VAL A 357 -5.50 13.75 10.97
C VAL A 357 -6.90 14.09 11.49
N SER A 358 -7.93 14.09 10.63
CA SER A 358 -9.24 14.64 10.95
C SER A 358 -10.10 13.75 11.86
N LYS A 359 -9.92 12.43 11.79
CA LYS A 359 -10.74 11.43 12.50
C LYS A 359 -9.95 10.66 13.53
N ALA A 360 -8.79 10.13 13.17
CA ALA A 360 -7.94 9.40 14.10
C ALA A 360 -7.13 10.33 15.03
N GLY A 361 -7.02 11.63 14.71
CA GLY A 361 -6.39 12.63 15.57
C GLY A 361 -4.88 12.50 15.69
N LEU A 362 -4.22 11.94 14.67
CA LEU A 362 -2.77 11.98 14.55
C LEU A 362 -2.33 13.40 14.19
N SER A 363 -1.08 13.76 14.55
CA SER A 363 -0.50 14.98 14.03
C SER A 363 -0.22 14.87 12.53
N GLU A 364 -0.09 16.01 11.85
CA GLU A 364 0.29 16.07 10.46
C GLU A 364 1.65 15.37 10.21
N MET A 365 2.62 15.57 11.11
CA MET A 365 3.94 14.93 11.02
C MET A 365 3.84 13.41 11.19
N ASP A 366 3.14 12.92 12.22
CA ASP A 366 2.97 11.46 12.43
C ASP A 366 2.27 10.81 11.23
N THR A 367 1.31 11.53 10.63
CA THR A 367 0.60 11.08 9.42
C THR A 367 1.51 11.03 8.21
N ILE A 368 2.39 12.04 8.01
CA ILE A 368 3.38 12.01 6.93
C ILE A 368 4.35 10.84 7.11
N VAL A 369 4.82 10.60 8.34
CA VAL A 369 5.67 9.43 8.65
C VAL A 369 4.93 8.12 8.36
N ALA A 370 3.64 8.03 8.71
CA ALA A 370 2.82 6.86 8.39
C ALA A 370 2.70 6.64 6.87
N ALA A 371 2.55 7.72 6.10
CA ALA A 371 2.39 7.70 4.65
C ALA A 371 3.72 7.53 3.87
N THR A 372 4.86 7.48 4.55
CA THR A 372 6.19 7.43 3.94
C THR A 372 7.06 6.36 4.61
N LEU A 373 7.81 6.70 5.66
CA LEU A 373 8.78 5.80 6.30
C LEU A 373 8.13 4.55 6.90
N ASN A 374 7.00 4.69 7.58
CA ASN A 374 6.35 3.50 8.16
C ASN A 374 5.81 2.57 7.07
N GLY A 375 5.24 3.12 5.98
CA GLY A 375 4.88 2.32 4.82
C GLY A 375 6.07 1.56 4.26
N ALA A 376 7.22 2.23 4.11
CA ALA A 376 8.45 1.59 3.67
C ALA A 376 8.91 0.48 4.64
N LYS A 377 8.81 0.69 5.96
CA LYS A 377 9.10 -0.35 6.98
C LYS A 377 8.17 -1.55 6.87
N ALA A 378 6.86 -1.31 6.72
CA ALA A 378 5.87 -2.39 6.56
C ALA A 378 6.18 -3.26 5.34
N LEU A 379 6.70 -2.64 4.27
CA LEU A 379 7.11 -3.29 3.03
C LEU A 379 8.56 -3.78 3.04
N ARG A 380 9.31 -3.60 4.14
CA ARG A 380 10.76 -3.91 4.27
C ARG A 380 11.61 -3.20 3.21
N MET A 381 11.28 -1.94 2.93
CA MET A 381 11.94 -1.07 1.94
C MET A 381 12.54 0.19 2.57
N ASP A 382 12.58 0.30 3.89
CA ASP A 382 13.04 1.48 4.61
C ASP A 382 14.54 1.76 4.48
N ASP A 383 15.35 0.77 4.13
CA ASP A 383 16.75 0.97 3.73
C ASP A 383 16.88 1.63 2.34
N VAL A 384 15.82 1.57 1.52
CA VAL A 384 15.84 2.02 0.12
C VAL A 384 15.10 3.33 -0.07
N THR A 385 13.96 3.53 0.62
CA THR A 385 13.02 4.64 0.40
C THR A 385 12.27 5.01 1.68
N GLY A 386 11.26 5.89 1.56
CA GLY A 386 10.39 6.31 2.67
C GLY A 386 10.91 7.50 3.48
N SER A 387 12.16 7.91 3.28
CA SER A 387 12.72 9.16 3.85
C SER A 387 13.76 9.76 2.92
N LEU A 388 14.00 11.07 3.04
CA LEU A 388 15.02 11.80 2.28
C LEU A 388 16.32 11.80 3.06
N GLU A 389 16.96 10.64 3.14
CA GLU A 389 18.26 10.44 3.80
C GLU A 389 19.33 10.07 2.78
N GLU A 390 20.58 10.45 3.06
CA GLU A 390 21.73 10.17 2.20
C GLU A 390 21.85 8.66 1.89
N GLY A 391 22.03 8.34 0.61
CA GLY A 391 22.15 6.97 0.10
C GLY A 391 20.82 6.31 -0.29
N LYS A 392 19.69 6.82 0.18
CA LYS A 392 18.37 6.31 -0.23
C LYS A 392 18.01 6.73 -1.66
N SER A 393 17.04 6.06 -2.22
CA SER A 393 16.48 6.37 -3.54
C SER A 393 15.87 7.78 -3.55
N ALA A 394 16.10 8.52 -4.61
CA ALA A 394 15.48 9.82 -4.81
C ALA A 394 14.01 9.64 -5.26
N ASP A 395 13.20 9.16 -4.33
CA ASP A 395 11.75 9.07 -4.44
C ASP A 395 11.16 10.22 -3.65
N LEU A 396 10.72 11.29 -4.33
CA LEU A 396 10.32 12.52 -3.66
C LEU A 396 9.17 13.25 -4.38
N LEU A 397 8.50 14.09 -3.60
CA LEU A 397 7.44 14.99 -4.07
C LEU A 397 7.83 16.43 -3.73
N VAL A 398 7.50 17.36 -4.64
CA VAL A 398 7.42 18.80 -4.33
C VAL A 398 5.97 19.21 -4.36
N ILE A 399 5.47 19.71 -3.24
CA ILE A 399 4.07 20.05 -3.00
C ILE A 399 3.94 21.56 -2.89
N ASN A 400 2.96 22.12 -3.60
CA ASN A 400 2.58 23.50 -3.46
C ASN A 400 1.76 23.70 -2.17
N GLY A 401 2.39 24.26 -1.13
CA GLY A 401 1.83 24.47 0.21
C GLY A 401 2.65 23.79 1.30
N ASP A 402 2.21 23.95 2.55
CA ASP A 402 2.80 23.38 3.75
C ASP A 402 1.85 22.33 4.36
N PRO A 403 2.14 21.04 4.23
CA PRO A 403 1.29 19.98 4.78
C PRO A 403 1.30 19.91 6.31
N LEU A 404 2.24 20.56 7.00
CA LEU A 404 2.25 20.67 8.47
C LEU A 404 1.29 21.75 8.97
N GLU A 405 0.97 22.75 8.14
CA GLU A 405 -0.06 23.74 8.44
C GLU A 405 -1.45 23.25 7.98
N ASN A 406 -1.48 22.52 6.86
CA ASN A 406 -2.71 21.99 6.29
C ASN A 406 -2.42 20.70 5.51
N ILE A 407 -2.77 19.56 6.10
CA ILE A 407 -2.53 18.24 5.52
C ILE A 407 -3.16 18.07 4.14
N THR A 408 -4.23 18.82 3.81
CA THR A 408 -4.87 18.77 2.49
C THR A 408 -4.03 19.40 1.37
N ALA A 409 -2.88 20.01 1.70
CA ALA A 409 -1.87 20.37 0.71
C ALA A 409 -1.35 19.13 -0.03
N ILE A 410 -1.30 17.95 0.62
CA ILE A 410 -1.00 16.68 -0.04
C ILE A 410 -2.19 16.31 -0.92
N SER A 411 -2.11 16.63 -2.20
CA SER A 411 -3.11 16.25 -3.21
C SER A 411 -2.45 16.16 -4.58
N VAL A 412 -2.94 15.30 -5.45
CA VAL A 412 -2.37 15.08 -6.80
C VAL A 412 -2.22 16.38 -7.59
N LYS A 413 -3.20 17.29 -7.46
CA LYS A 413 -3.19 18.60 -8.15
C LYS A 413 -2.09 19.55 -7.66
N ASN A 414 -1.70 19.45 -6.39
CA ASN A 414 -0.68 20.28 -5.76
C ASN A 414 0.75 19.71 -5.88
N MET A 415 0.91 18.49 -6.40
CA MET A 415 2.23 17.92 -6.66
C MET A 415 2.81 18.52 -7.93
N ASP A 416 3.76 19.42 -7.78
CA ASP A 416 4.46 20.07 -8.89
C ASP A 416 5.60 19.19 -9.42
N VAL A 417 6.23 18.43 -8.53
CA VAL A 417 7.23 17.42 -8.90
C VAL A 417 6.84 16.08 -8.29
N ILE A 418 6.94 15.04 -9.11
CA ILE A 418 6.98 13.64 -8.69
C ILE A 418 8.27 13.08 -9.27
N MET A 419 9.15 12.56 -8.42
CA MET A 419 10.40 11.94 -8.82
C MET A 419 10.47 10.53 -8.23
N LYS A 420 10.91 9.55 -9.04
CA LYS A 420 11.16 8.18 -8.62
C LYS A 420 12.54 7.75 -9.11
N GLU A 421 13.36 7.27 -8.18
CA GLU A 421 14.74 6.83 -8.51
C GLU A 421 15.54 7.90 -9.27
N GLY A 422 15.31 9.20 -8.94
CA GLY A 422 15.97 10.34 -9.58
C GLY A 422 15.40 10.73 -10.95
N GLU A 423 14.45 9.99 -11.49
CA GLU A 423 13.77 10.33 -12.75
C GLU A 423 12.50 11.15 -12.49
N PHE A 424 12.32 12.23 -13.22
CA PHE A 424 11.09 12.99 -13.19
C PHE A 424 9.94 12.19 -13.81
N VAL A 425 8.92 11.90 -13.02
CA VAL A 425 7.61 11.41 -13.47
C VAL A 425 6.76 12.61 -13.88
N ARG A 426 6.79 13.65 -13.03
CA ARG A 426 6.13 14.94 -13.28
C ARG A 426 7.06 16.08 -12.90
N ARG A 427 7.09 17.14 -13.72
CA ARG A 427 7.76 18.42 -13.43
C ARG A 427 6.94 19.55 -14.07
N LYS A 428 6.30 20.40 -13.25
CA LYS A 428 5.56 21.58 -13.69
C LYS A 428 6.48 22.80 -13.71
#